data_b001ddc47b77f9133035e4dfae97cada
#
_entry.id   b001ddc47b77f9133035e4dfae97cada
#
_cell.length_a   1.000
_cell.length_b   1.000
_cell.length_c   1.000
_cell.angle_alpha   90.00
_cell.angle_beta   90.00
_cell.angle_gamma   90.00
#
_symmetry.space_group_name_H-M   'P 1'
#
loop_
_entity.id
_entity.type
_entity.pdbx_description
1 polymer ?
#
loop_
_entity_poly.entity_id
_entity_poly.type
_entity_poly.pdbx_seq_one_letter_code
_entity_poly.pdbx_strand_id
1 'polypeptide(L)'
;MNNKVVGAAGEDLACRYLEKNGYKILERNKHYSRFCEIDIIAKFKDTVVFVEVKTRKTNSFGAPFEAITKSKYDNIRLGVQYYLSENKVKKYRIDVVGITLKPELKIEHL
;
A
#
# COMPACT_ATOMS: atom_id res chain seq x y z
N MET A 1 -10.72 -1.36 -19.29
CA MET A 1 -10.07 -0.60 -18.19
C MET A 1 -8.58 -0.86 -18.22
N ASN A 2 -7.75 0.16 -18.27
CA ASN A 2 -6.30 -0.05 -18.29
C ASN A 2 -5.76 -0.21 -16.87
N ASN A 3 -4.51 -0.67 -16.76
CA ASN A 3 -3.90 -0.96 -15.46
C ASN A 3 -3.78 0.27 -14.55
N LYS A 4 -3.58 1.44 -15.12
CA LYS A 4 -3.48 2.68 -14.36
C LYS A 4 -4.81 3.02 -13.67
N VAL A 5 -5.93 2.85 -14.35
CA VAL A 5 -7.26 3.10 -13.78
C VAL A 5 -7.57 2.08 -12.69
N VAL A 6 -7.23 0.81 -12.94
CA VAL A 6 -7.42 -0.26 -11.94
C VAL A 6 -6.61 0.03 -10.69
N GLY A 7 -5.34 0.45 -10.85
CA GLY A 7 -4.48 0.78 -9.71
C GLY A 7 -5.04 1.95 -8.88
N ALA A 8 -5.49 3.02 -9.56
CA ALA A 8 -6.05 4.19 -8.86
C ALA A 8 -7.33 3.83 -8.08
N ALA A 9 -8.20 3.02 -8.69
CA ALA A 9 -9.42 2.55 -8.02
C ALA A 9 -9.08 1.69 -6.80
N GLY A 10 -8.06 0.83 -6.92
CA GLY A 10 -7.61 -0.01 -5.82
C GLY A 10 -7.06 0.80 -4.66
N GLU A 11 -6.27 1.85 -4.94
CA GLU A 11 -5.74 2.71 -3.88
C GLU A 11 -6.87 3.46 -3.15
N ASP A 12 -7.87 3.93 -3.88
CA ASP A 12 -9.04 4.57 -3.25
C ASP A 12 -9.77 3.61 -2.32
N LEU A 13 -9.97 2.38 -2.78
CA LEU A 13 -10.61 1.34 -1.97
C LEU A 13 -9.76 1.01 -0.74
N ALA A 14 -8.44 0.91 -0.89
CA ALA A 14 -7.54 0.65 0.21
C ALA A 14 -7.59 1.78 1.25
N CYS A 15 -7.63 3.04 0.81
CA CYS A 15 -7.74 4.17 1.73
C CYS A 15 -9.04 4.13 2.52
N ARG A 16 -10.16 3.87 1.85
CA ARG A 16 -11.47 3.77 2.53
C ARG A 16 -11.49 2.63 3.53
N TYR A 17 -10.93 1.48 3.14
CA TYR A 17 -10.81 0.33 4.03
C TYR A 17 -10.00 0.68 5.28
N LEU A 18 -8.85 1.31 5.10
CA LEU A 18 -7.98 1.68 6.21
C LEU A 18 -8.66 2.69 7.14
N GLU A 19 -9.28 3.73 6.57
CA GLU A 19 -9.99 4.74 7.35
C GLU A 19 -11.14 4.14 8.16
N LYS A 20 -11.89 3.23 7.54
CA LYS A 20 -12.98 2.53 8.21
C LYS A 20 -12.49 1.68 9.39
N ASN A 21 -11.24 1.22 9.33
CA ASN A 21 -10.64 0.40 10.38
C ASN A 21 -9.76 1.21 11.35
N GLY A 22 -9.94 2.52 11.38
CA GLY A 22 -9.30 3.38 12.38
C GLY A 22 -7.94 3.95 11.99
N TYR A 23 -7.52 3.80 10.75
CA TYR A 23 -6.28 4.38 10.26
C TYR A 23 -6.51 5.80 9.77
N LYS A 24 -5.54 6.67 10.03
CA LYS A 24 -5.52 8.01 9.46
C LYS A 24 -4.57 8.03 8.28
N ILE A 25 -5.05 8.45 7.10
CA ILE A 25 -4.20 8.54 5.93
C ILE A 25 -3.37 9.82 6.05
N LEU A 26 -2.04 9.66 6.05
CA LEU A 26 -1.11 10.78 6.14
C LEU A 26 -0.69 11.27 4.76
N GLU A 27 -0.32 10.35 3.88
CA GLU A 27 0.10 10.68 2.51
C GLU A 27 -0.26 9.56 1.55
N ARG A 28 -0.44 9.91 0.28
CA ARG A 28 -0.68 8.95 -0.80
C ARG A 28 0.33 9.20 -1.90
N ASN A 29 0.80 8.12 -2.53
CA ASN A 29 1.71 8.20 -3.68
C ASN A 29 2.94 9.05 -3.38
N LYS A 30 3.58 8.76 -2.25
CA LYS A 30 4.77 9.50 -1.83
C LYS A 30 5.99 9.04 -2.63
N HIS A 31 6.58 9.94 -3.38
CA HIS A 31 7.77 9.66 -4.19
C HIS A 31 9.02 10.25 -3.51
N TYR A 32 10.08 9.45 -3.42
CA TYR A 32 11.39 9.91 -2.99
C TYR A 32 12.37 9.91 -4.16
N SER A 33 12.13 9.05 -5.15
CA SER A 33 12.83 9.02 -6.42
C SER A 33 11.91 8.30 -7.41
N ARG A 34 12.30 8.25 -8.69
CA ARG A 34 11.48 7.57 -9.69
C ARG A 34 11.33 6.06 -9.43
N PHE A 35 12.19 5.48 -8.59
CA PHE A 35 12.12 4.05 -8.23
C PHE A 35 11.58 3.80 -6.84
N CYS A 36 11.34 4.85 -6.06
CA CYS A 36 11.05 4.74 -4.64
C CYS A 36 9.74 5.46 -4.34
N GLU A 37 8.65 4.72 -4.40
CA GLU A 37 7.30 5.22 -4.17
C GLU A 37 6.62 4.38 -3.10
N ILE A 38 5.90 5.04 -2.20
CA ILE A 38 5.07 4.38 -1.20
C ILE A 38 3.61 4.75 -1.51
N ASP A 39 2.77 3.74 -1.71
CA ASP A 39 1.39 3.95 -2.12
C ASP A 39 0.57 4.71 -1.08
N ILE A 40 0.66 4.29 0.18
CA ILE A 40 -0.07 4.94 1.27
C ILE A 40 0.82 4.96 2.50
N ILE A 41 0.87 6.12 3.17
CA ILE A 41 1.45 6.24 4.50
C ILE A 41 0.29 6.59 5.43
N ALA A 42 0.06 5.74 6.42
CA ALA A 42 -1.05 5.89 7.35
C ALA A 42 -0.57 5.82 8.79
N LYS A 43 -1.44 6.21 9.71
CA LYS A 43 -1.16 6.10 11.13
C LYS A 43 -2.29 5.34 11.82
N PHE A 44 -1.91 4.33 12.59
CA PHE A 44 -2.83 3.56 13.40
C PHE A 44 -2.35 3.62 14.84
N LYS A 45 -3.09 4.32 15.70
CA LYS A 45 -2.68 4.59 17.09
C LYS A 45 -1.30 5.28 17.09
N ASP A 46 -0.28 4.67 17.65
CA ASP A 46 1.08 5.23 17.72
C ASP A 46 2.02 4.69 16.63
N THR A 47 1.50 3.91 15.69
CA THR A 47 2.28 3.24 14.67
C THR A 47 2.07 3.88 13.30
N VAL A 48 3.18 4.21 12.61
CA VAL A 48 3.12 4.63 11.22
C VAL A 48 3.17 3.37 10.35
N VAL A 49 2.24 3.26 9.42
CA VAL A 49 2.08 2.08 8.57
C VAL A 49 2.34 2.47 7.13
N PHE A 50 3.34 1.84 6.52
CA PHE A 50 3.67 2.03 5.11
C PHE A 50 2.99 0.93 4.33
N VAL A 51 2.06 1.30 3.45
CA VAL A 51 1.17 0.34 2.79
C VAL A 51 1.48 0.27 1.30
N GLU A 52 1.75 -0.93 0.85
CA GLU A 52 1.81 -1.27 -0.58
C GLU A 52 0.45 -1.82 -0.98
N VAL A 53 -0.13 -1.22 -2.02
CA VAL A 53 -1.44 -1.65 -2.53
C VAL A 53 -1.23 -2.45 -3.79
N LYS A 54 -1.78 -3.66 -3.83
CA LYS A 54 -1.73 -4.51 -5.00
C LYS A 54 -3.15 -4.80 -5.46
N THR A 55 -3.48 -4.33 -6.66
CA THR A 55 -4.83 -4.47 -7.21
C THR A 55 -4.82 -5.42 -8.40
N ARG A 56 -5.81 -6.30 -8.46
CA ARG A 56 -6.02 -7.23 -9.58
C ARG A 56 -7.47 -7.21 -9.97
N LYS A 57 -7.71 -7.41 -11.27
CA LYS A 57 -9.08 -7.54 -11.79
C LYS A 57 -9.73 -8.83 -11.31
N THR A 58 -8.97 -9.93 -11.31
CA THR A 58 -9.46 -11.25 -10.93
C THR A 58 -8.42 -11.96 -10.07
N ASN A 59 -8.82 -13.07 -9.44
CA ASN A 59 -7.93 -13.92 -8.66
C ASN A 59 -7.31 -15.06 -9.49
N SER A 60 -7.35 -14.95 -10.82
CA SER A 60 -6.93 -16.04 -11.73
C SER A 60 -5.43 -16.33 -11.70
N PHE A 61 -4.60 -15.41 -11.24
CA PHE A 61 -3.14 -15.49 -11.32
C PHE A 61 -2.46 -15.58 -9.95
N GLY A 62 -3.10 -16.22 -8.96
CA GLY A 62 -2.54 -16.38 -7.63
C GLY A 62 -2.93 -15.27 -6.67
N ALA A 63 -2.36 -15.27 -5.46
CA ALA A 63 -2.66 -14.29 -4.44
C ALA A 63 -1.97 -12.94 -4.74
N PRO A 64 -2.57 -11.80 -4.34
CA PRO A 64 -1.95 -10.48 -4.54
C PRO A 64 -0.54 -10.37 -3.98
N PHE A 65 -0.28 -11.00 -2.85
CA PHE A 65 1.01 -10.91 -2.15
C PHE A 65 2.14 -11.59 -2.92
N GLU A 66 1.83 -12.55 -3.77
CA GLU A 66 2.82 -13.25 -4.58
C GLU A 66 3.44 -12.35 -5.66
N ALA A 67 2.79 -11.21 -5.95
CA ALA A 67 3.30 -10.27 -6.93
C ALA A 67 4.32 -9.28 -6.33
N ILE A 68 4.57 -9.31 -5.03
CA ILE A 68 5.55 -8.45 -4.38
C ILE A 68 6.92 -9.10 -4.50
N THR A 69 7.77 -8.55 -5.37
CA THR A 69 9.13 -9.05 -5.58
C THR A 69 10.08 -8.52 -4.51
N LYS A 70 11.25 -9.16 -4.40
CA LYS A 70 12.30 -8.67 -3.50
C LYS A 70 12.72 -7.25 -3.89
N SER A 71 12.86 -6.97 -5.18
CA SER A 71 13.22 -5.64 -5.68
C SER A 71 12.19 -4.59 -5.25
N LYS A 72 10.90 -4.90 -5.39
CA LYS A 72 9.84 -4.00 -4.97
C LYS A 72 9.88 -3.76 -3.46
N TYR A 73 10.07 -4.81 -2.68
CA TYR A 73 10.15 -4.72 -1.23
C TYR A 73 11.36 -3.88 -0.79
N ASP A 74 12.51 -4.07 -1.44
CA ASP A 74 13.71 -3.29 -1.14
C ASP A 74 13.48 -1.80 -1.42
N ASN A 75 12.76 -1.47 -2.50
CA ASN A 75 12.41 -0.08 -2.83
C ASN A 75 11.47 0.53 -1.79
N ILE A 76 10.51 -0.25 -1.30
CA ILE A 76 9.62 0.20 -0.21
C ILE A 76 10.44 0.50 1.05
N ARG A 77 11.36 -0.40 1.41
CA ARG A 77 12.22 -0.20 2.58
C ARG A 77 13.07 1.05 2.45
N LEU A 78 13.56 1.34 1.26
CA LEU A 78 14.32 2.57 1.03
C LEU A 78 13.44 3.80 1.24
N GLY A 79 12.22 3.79 0.74
CA GLY A 79 11.25 4.86 0.98
C GLY A 79 10.94 5.06 2.46
N VAL A 80 10.84 3.96 3.20
CA VAL A 80 10.65 4.00 4.65
C VAL A 80 11.83 4.71 5.32
N GLN A 81 13.06 4.40 4.91
CA GLN A 81 14.25 5.07 5.46
C GLN A 81 14.23 6.58 5.20
N TYR A 82 13.84 7.01 4.00
CA TYR A 82 13.68 8.42 3.70
C TYR A 82 12.65 9.08 4.61
N TYR A 83 11.50 8.45 4.78
CA TYR A 83 10.45 9.00 5.63
C TYR A 83 10.92 9.11 7.09
N LEU A 84 11.59 8.10 7.59
CA LEU A 84 12.10 8.08 8.96
C LEU A 84 13.18 9.14 9.19
N SER A 85 13.92 9.52 8.15
CA SER A 85 14.93 10.58 8.25
C SER A 85 14.31 11.96 8.34
N GLU A 86 13.06 12.13 7.88
CA GLU A 86 12.38 13.42 7.82
C GLU A 86 11.31 13.60 8.89
N ASN A 87 10.93 12.53 9.58
CA ASN A 87 9.81 12.54 10.53
C ASN A 87 10.14 11.77 11.78
N LYS A 88 9.68 12.26 12.94
CA LYS A 88 9.79 11.51 14.19
C LYS A 88 8.73 10.41 14.22
N VAL A 89 9.19 9.17 14.30
CA VAL A 89 8.31 8.00 14.31
C VAL A 89 8.73 7.08 15.44
N LYS A 90 7.81 6.76 16.34
CA LYS A 90 8.09 5.83 17.45
C LYS A 90 8.09 4.39 16.99
N LYS A 91 7.06 4.02 16.24
CA LYS A 91 6.86 2.66 15.76
C LYS A 91 6.41 2.69 14.33
N TYR A 92 6.85 1.72 13.54
CA TYR A 92 6.38 1.59 12.17
C TYR A 92 6.29 0.14 11.77
N ARG A 93 5.51 -0.11 10.72
CA ARG A 93 5.47 -1.41 10.06
C ARG A 93 5.16 -1.23 8.59
N ILE A 94 5.45 -2.25 7.81
CA ILE A 94 5.15 -2.28 6.37
C ILE A 94 4.02 -3.30 6.18
N ASP A 95 2.91 -2.86 5.58
CA ASP A 95 1.76 -3.70 5.31
C ASP A 95 1.52 -3.81 3.81
N VAL A 96 0.87 -4.87 3.40
CA VAL A 96 0.40 -5.04 2.03
C VAL A 96 -1.11 -5.18 2.07
N VAL A 97 -1.79 -4.39 1.22
CA VAL A 97 -3.24 -4.50 1.05
C VAL A 97 -3.50 -4.97 -0.37
N GLY A 98 -4.06 -6.16 -0.50
CA GLY A 98 -4.41 -6.74 -1.78
C GLY A 98 -5.88 -6.53 -2.08
N ILE A 99 -6.19 -6.01 -3.27
CA ILE A 99 -7.55 -5.76 -3.73
C ILE A 99 -7.81 -6.63 -4.95
N THR A 100 -8.84 -7.46 -4.88
CA THR A 100 -9.34 -8.24 -6.02
C THR A 100 -10.73 -7.74 -6.35
N LEU A 101 -10.97 -7.38 -7.62
CA LEU A 101 -12.21 -6.73 -8.02
C LEU A 101 -13.31 -7.71 -8.43
N LYS A 102 -12.94 -8.83 -9.05
CA LYS A 102 -13.91 -9.80 -9.60
C LYS A 102 -13.59 -11.23 -9.18
N PRO A 103 -14.57 -12.10 -9.04
CA PRO A 103 -16.01 -11.91 -9.29
C PRO A 103 -16.69 -10.99 -8.29
N GLU A 104 -16.08 -10.80 -7.11
CA GLU A 104 -16.58 -9.86 -6.11
C GLU A 104 -15.38 -9.17 -5.45
N LEU A 105 -15.63 -8.02 -4.88
CA LEU A 105 -14.59 -7.25 -4.20
C LEU A 105 -14.06 -8.03 -3.00
N LYS A 106 -12.74 -8.23 -2.98
CA LYS A 106 -12.07 -8.87 -1.86
C LYS A 106 -10.87 -8.04 -1.46
N ILE A 107 -10.75 -7.77 -0.17
CA ILE A 107 -9.62 -7.01 0.40
C ILE A 107 -8.88 -7.92 1.37
N GLU A 108 -7.59 -8.07 1.15
CA GLU A 108 -6.70 -8.85 2.02
C GLU A 108 -5.63 -7.92 2.58
N HIS A 109 -5.41 -7.99 3.89
CA HIS A 109 -4.48 -7.10 4.58
C HIS A 109 -3.49 -7.91 5.40
N LEU A 110 -2.21 -7.73 5.11
CA LEU A 110 -1.12 -8.36 5.85
C LEU A 110 -0.30 -7.33 6.60
#